data_89bc6fb69a242d16f7009ab95989fd89
#
_entry.id   89bc6fb69a242d16f7009ab95989fd89
#
_cell.length_a   1.000
_cell.length_b   1.000
_cell.length_c   1.000
_cell.angle_alpha   90.00
_cell.angle_beta   90.00
_cell.angle_gamma   90.00
#
_symmetry.space_group_name_H-M   'P 1'
#
loop_
_entity.id
_entity.type
_entity.pdbx_description
1 polymer ?
#
loop_
_entity_poly.entity_id
_entity_poly.type
_entity_poly.pdbx_seq_one_letter_code
_entity_poly.pdbx_strand_id
1 'polypeptide(L)'
;KKSGRNTPEGQIFSYIHAGGKIGIIVEINCETDFVARNSEFQDFAKEIAMQIAASDPKFVSKENMPESYIEEEKKIILAQLADSGKKPEIVEKMVEGKLNKILEESCLLNQVYIRDSKLKVEDLLNELVSKLGENVKISRFVRYQIGETSGNE
;
A
#
# COMPACT_ATOMS: atom_id res chain seq x y z
N LYS A 1 3.13 -19.59 -3.06
CA LYS A 1 2.56 -20.76 -3.74
C LYS A 1 1.12 -20.53 -4.15
N LYS A 2 0.27 -20.06 -3.22
CA LYS A 2 -1.09 -19.64 -3.61
C LYS A 2 -1.06 -18.34 -4.41
N SER A 3 -0.05 -17.51 -4.22
CA SER A 3 0.09 -16.21 -4.89
C SER A 3 0.16 -16.30 -6.42
N GLY A 4 0.48 -17.48 -6.97
CA GLY A 4 0.49 -17.70 -8.42
C GLY A 4 -0.87 -18.07 -9.01
N ARG A 5 -1.89 -18.29 -8.17
CA ARG A 5 -3.23 -18.67 -8.65
C ARG A 5 -4.00 -17.47 -9.16
N ASN A 6 -4.78 -17.68 -10.22
CA ASN A 6 -5.65 -16.63 -10.76
C ASN A 6 -6.74 -16.24 -9.77
N THR A 7 -7.02 -14.96 -9.71
CA THR A 7 -8.05 -14.40 -8.84
C THR A 7 -9.12 -13.68 -9.68
N PRO A 8 -9.96 -14.42 -10.41
CA PRO A 8 -10.94 -13.81 -11.32
C PRO A 8 -12.14 -13.22 -10.62
N GLU A 9 -12.34 -13.54 -9.36
CA GLU A 9 -13.45 -13.06 -8.55
C GLU A 9 -13.00 -12.02 -7.55
N GLY A 10 -13.92 -11.51 -6.76
CA GLY A 10 -13.62 -10.52 -5.75
C GLY A 10 -14.73 -9.51 -5.60
N GLN A 11 -14.42 -8.38 -4.98
CA GLN A 11 -15.37 -7.28 -4.82
C GLN A 11 -14.66 -5.93 -4.87
N ILE A 12 -15.45 -4.92 -5.23
CA ILE A 12 -15.08 -3.52 -5.09
C ILE A 12 -15.66 -3.03 -3.77
N PHE A 13 -14.82 -2.46 -2.92
CA PHE A 13 -15.23 -1.91 -1.64
C PHE A 13 -15.09 -0.39 -1.67
N SER A 14 -16.02 0.30 -1.01
CA SER A 14 -15.95 1.74 -0.86
C SER A 14 -15.97 2.12 0.61
N TYR A 15 -15.31 3.21 0.93
CA TYR A 15 -15.27 3.75 2.27
C TYR A 15 -15.21 5.26 2.21
N ILE A 16 -16.14 5.91 2.90
CA ILE A 16 -16.12 7.37 3.06
C ILE A 16 -15.86 7.63 4.54
N HIS A 17 -14.76 8.28 4.82
CA HIS A 17 -14.38 8.61 6.20
C HIS A 17 -15.38 9.62 6.79
N ALA A 18 -15.58 9.54 8.11
CA ALA A 18 -16.47 10.43 8.83
C ALA A 18 -16.16 11.90 8.50
N GLY A 19 -17.19 12.66 8.16
CA GLY A 19 -17.04 14.05 7.69
C GLY A 19 -17.00 14.19 6.17
N GLY A 20 -16.89 13.09 5.43
CA GLY A 20 -17.01 13.10 3.97
C GLY A 20 -15.83 13.73 3.23
N LYS A 21 -14.67 13.87 3.86
CA LYS A 21 -13.51 14.55 3.26
C LYS A 21 -12.52 13.60 2.59
N ILE A 22 -12.59 12.31 2.89
CA ILE A 22 -11.72 11.27 2.32
C ILE A 22 -12.60 10.13 1.83
N GLY A 23 -12.41 9.71 0.59
CA GLY A 23 -13.14 8.59 0.01
C GLY A 23 -12.20 7.59 -0.65
N ILE A 24 -12.50 6.31 -0.47
CA ILE A 24 -11.69 5.19 -0.97
C ILE A 24 -12.58 4.27 -1.79
N ILE A 25 -12.02 3.79 -2.91
CA ILE A 25 -12.54 2.64 -3.65
C ILE A 25 -11.37 1.69 -3.83
N VAL A 26 -11.54 0.43 -3.45
CA VAL A 26 -10.49 -0.59 -3.55
C VAL A 26 -11.03 -1.87 -4.15
N GLU A 27 -10.27 -2.48 -5.05
CA GLU A 27 -10.57 -3.78 -5.64
C GLU A 27 -9.73 -4.85 -4.95
N ILE A 28 -10.41 -5.84 -4.38
CA ILE A 28 -9.76 -7.00 -3.75
C ILE A 28 -10.30 -8.25 -4.41
N ASN A 29 -9.40 -9.07 -4.92
CA ASN A 29 -9.72 -10.25 -5.72
C ASN A 29 -9.43 -11.53 -4.94
N CYS A 30 -10.15 -12.59 -5.29
CA CYS A 30 -9.98 -13.93 -4.76
C CYS A 30 -10.28 -14.96 -5.85
N GLU A 31 -10.15 -16.25 -5.53
CA GLU A 31 -10.32 -17.29 -6.54
C GLU A 31 -11.78 -17.56 -6.87
N THR A 32 -12.66 -17.53 -5.86
CA THR A 32 -14.07 -17.90 -6.01
C THR A 32 -15.00 -16.80 -5.48
N ASP A 33 -16.19 -16.76 -6.08
CA ASP A 33 -17.29 -15.92 -5.62
C ASP A 33 -17.73 -16.28 -4.19
N PHE A 34 -17.60 -17.54 -3.82
CA PHE A 34 -17.92 -18.02 -2.48
C PHE A 34 -17.07 -17.30 -1.42
N VAL A 35 -15.75 -17.20 -1.65
CA VAL A 35 -14.84 -16.49 -0.74
C VAL A 35 -15.11 -14.99 -0.76
N ALA A 36 -15.44 -14.43 -1.92
CA ALA A 36 -15.75 -12.99 -2.03
C ALA A 36 -16.91 -12.59 -1.09
N ARG A 37 -17.83 -13.49 -0.80
CA ARG A 37 -18.97 -13.24 0.10
C ARG A 37 -18.70 -13.62 1.55
N ASN A 38 -17.52 -14.17 1.85
CA ASN A 38 -17.15 -14.59 3.19
C ASN A 38 -16.97 -13.37 4.11
N SER A 39 -17.41 -13.48 5.36
CA SER A 39 -17.33 -12.39 6.32
C SER A 39 -15.91 -11.97 6.64
N GLU A 40 -14.97 -12.92 6.69
CA GLU A 40 -13.55 -12.61 6.96
C GLU A 40 -12.93 -11.82 5.80
N PHE A 41 -13.31 -12.16 4.58
CA PHE A 41 -12.89 -11.40 3.39
C PHE A 41 -13.44 -9.96 3.45
N GLN A 42 -14.72 -9.82 3.81
CA GLN A 42 -15.38 -8.53 3.93
C GLN A 42 -14.74 -7.66 5.03
N ASP A 43 -14.43 -8.27 6.17
CA ASP A 43 -13.78 -7.58 7.30
C ASP A 43 -12.37 -7.11 6.91
N PHE A 44 -11.61 -7.95 6.23
CA PHE A 44 -10.30 -7.59 5.70
C PHE A 44 -10.39 -6.38 4.78
N ALA A 45 -11.38 -6.38 3.89
CA ALA A 45 -11.57 -5.27 2.95
C ALA A 45 -11.84 -3.94 3.67
N LYS A 46 -12.61 -3.96 4.74
CA LYS A 46 -12.86 -2.78 5.57
C LYS A 46 -11.57 -2.27 6.20
N GLU A 47 -10.75 -3.17 6.73
CA GLU A 47 -9.47 -2.79 7.34
C GLU A 47 -8.53 -2.18 6.31
N ILE A 48 -8.49 -2.74 5.10
CA ILE A 48 -7.67 -2.21 4.01
C ILE A 48 -8.13 -0.81 3.60
N ALA A 49 -9.44 -0.62 3.46
CA ALA A 49 -9.98 0.69 3.09
C ALA A 49 -9.65 1.76 4.15
N MET A 50 -9.74 1.41 5.43
CA MET A 50 -9.40 2.30 6.54
C MET A 50 -7.90 2.60 6.57
N GLN A 51 -7.06 1.61 6.30
CA GLN A 51 -5.62 1.78 6.20
C GLN A 51 -5.27 2.79 5.11
N ILE A 52 -5.87 2.64 3.94
CA ILE A 52 -5.65 3.57 2.80
C ILE A 52 -6.06 4.98 3.18
N ALA A 53 -7.23 5.13 3.82
CA ALA A 53 -7.72 6.45 4.25
C ALA A 53 -6.76 7.13 5.22
N ALA A 54 -6.25 6.37 6.20
CA ALA A 54 -5.42 6.91 7.29
C ALA A 54 -3.96 7.15 6.88
N SER A 55 -3.40 6.29 6.03
CA SER A 55 -1.96 6.25 5.75
C SER A 55 -1.55 6.72 4.36
N ASP A 56 -2.51 7.01 3.51
CA ASP A 56 -2.30 7.56 2.17
C ASP A 56 -1.17 6.87 1.38
N PRO A 57 -1.23 5.54 1.18
CA PRO A 57 -0.25 4.88 0.34
C PRO A 57 -0.39 5.34 -1.12
N LYS A 58 0.71 5.32 -1.86
CA LYS A 58 0.71 5.71 -3.28
C LYS A 58 0.58 4.50 -4.20
N PHE A 59 1.02 3.33 -3.76
CA PHE A 59 1.05 2.10 -4.54
C PHE A 59 0.57 0.94 -3.69
N VAL A 60 0.11 -0.13 -4.33
CA VAL A 60 -0.23 -1.36 -3.60
C VAL A 60 1.04 -2.05 -3.10
N SER A 61 2.03 -2.22 -3.99
CA SER A 61 3.27 -2.92 -3.69
C SER A 61 4.43 -2.32 -4.49
N LYS A 62 5.64 -2.82 -4.23
CA LYS A 62 6.84 -2.41 -4.97
C LYS A 62 6.71 -2.63 -6.47
N GLU A 63 6.06 -3.71 -6.88
CA GLU A 63 5.88 -4.05 -8.29
C GLU A 63 5.07 -3.01 -9.04
N ASN A 64 4.21 -2.28 -8.33
CA ASN A 64 3.40 -1.21 -8.92
C ASN A 64 4.12 0.13 -8.99
N MET A 65 5.28 0.23 -8.36
CA MET A 65 6.04 1.48 -8.29
C MET A 65 6.85 1.66 -9.57
N PRO A 66 6.62 2.74 -10.34
CA PRO A 66 7.40 2.99 -11.56
C PRO A 66 8.87 3.25 -11.23
N GLU A 67 9.77 2.81 -12.11
CA GLU A 67 11.20 3.12 -11.96
C GLU A 67 11.45 4.62 -11.94
N SER A 68 10.68 5.39 -12.69
CA SER A 68 10.77 6.84 -12.70
C SER A 68 10.52 7.47 -11.34
N TYR A 69 9.61 6.89 -10.55
CA TYR A 69 9.35 7.33 -9.19
C TYR A 69 10.56 7.09 -8.29
N ILE A 70 11.14 5.90 -8.36
CA ILE A 70 12.33 5.53 -7.59
C ILE A 70 13.52 6.42 -7.96
N GLU A 71 13.73 6.63 -9.25
CA GLU A 71 14.81 7.49 -9.77
C GLU A 71 14.66 8.93 -9.26
N GLU A 72 13.46 9.47 -9.30
CA GLU A 72 13.17 10.83 -8.84
C GLU A 72 13.43 10.97 -7.34
N GLU A 73 12.97 10.02 -6.54
CA GLU A 73 13.20 10.00 -5.09
C GLU A 73 14.69 9.89 -4.77
N LYS A 74 15.42 9.08 -5.52
CA LYS A 74 16.88 8.95 -5.41
C LYS A 74 17.59 10.27 -5.66
N LYS A 75 17.18 11.00 -6.71
CA LYS A 75 17.74 12.31 -7.03
C LYS A 75 17.54 13.30 -5.89
N ILE A 76 16.35 13.32 -5.32
CA ILE A 76 16.01 14.20 -4.21
C ILE A 76 16.91 13.90 -3.00
N ILE A 77 17.07 12.62 -2.66
CA ILE A 77 17.90 12.18 -1.54
C ILE A 77 19.36 12.55 -1.77
N LEU A 78 19.88 12.28 -2.97
CA LEU A 78 21.27 12.61 -3.32
C LEU A 78 21.52 14.10 -3.24
N ALA A 79 20.57 14.92 -3.70
CA ALA A 79 20.68 16.38 -3.62
C ALA A 79 20.74 16.85 -2.16
N GLN A 80 19.95 16.22 -1.27
CA GLN A 80 19.96 16.55 0.16
C GLN A 80 21.29 16.19 0.84
N LEU A 81 21.98 15.17 0.32
CA LEU A 81 23.22 14.66 0.90
C LEU A 81 24.49 15.21 0.22
N ALA A 82 24.33 16.00 -0.84
CA ALA A 82 25.46 16.49 -1.66
C ALA A 82 26.52 17.24 -0.83
N ASP A 83 26.09 18.03 0.13
CA ASP A 83 26.96 18.84 0.96
C ASP A 83 27.20 18.27 2.37
N SER A 84 26.89 17.00 2.57
CA SER A 84 27.01 16.38 3.90
C SER A 84 28.46 16.17 4.37
N GLY A 85 29.45 16.21 3.44
CA GLY A 85 30.84 15.93 3.76
C GLY A 85 31.14 14.48 4.11
N LYS A 86 30.17 13.58 3.91
CA LYS A 86 30.32 12.16 4.24
C LYS A 86 30.96 11.40 3.09
N LYS A 87 31.63 10.29 3.44
CA LYS A 87 32.28 9.42 2.45
C LYS A 87 31.24 8.78 1.52
N PRO A 88 31.60 8.51 0.25
CA PRO A 88 30.68 7.90 -0.72
C PRO A 88 30.00 6.63 -0.24
N GLU A 89 30.71 5.74 0.46
CA GLU A 89 30.12 4.50 0.99
C GLU A 89 29.03 4.76 2.02
N ILE A 90 29.21 5.81 2.84
CA ILE A 90 28.22 6.20 3.85
C ILE A 90 27.00 6.83 3.18
N VAL A 91 27.23 7.68 2.19
CA VAL A 91 26.15 8.30 1.39
C VAL A 91 25.30 7.21 0.73
N GLU A 92 25.92 6.20 0.13
CA GLU A 92 25.23 5.08 -0.52
C GLU A 92 24.33 4.34 0.45
N LYS A 93 24.82 4.04 1.66
CA LYS A 93 24.02 3.39 2.71
C LYS A 93 22.86 4.27 3.17
N MET A 94 23.07 5.56 3.28
CA MET A 94 22.01 6.50 3.66
C MET A 94 20.92 6.59 2.60
N VAL A 95 21.31 6.60 1.32
CA VAL A 95 20.37 6.59 0.19
C VAL A 95 19.51 5.32 0.25
N GLU A 96 20.14 4.17 0.42
CA GLU A 96 19.44 2.88 0.53
C GLU A 96 18.45 2.88 1.70
N GLY A 97 18.88 3.34 2.87
CA GLY A 97 18.01 3.41 4.05
C GLY A 97 16.81 4.34 3.87
N LYS A 98 17.04 5.50 3.26
CA LYS A 98 15.96 6.45 2.96
C LYS A 98 14.98 5.93 1.91
N LEU A 99 15.48 5.23 0.88
CA LEU A 99 14.63 4.59 -0.13
C LEU A 99 13.77 3.50 0.49
N ASN A 100 14.34 2.68 1.36
CA ASN A 100 13.58 1.64 2.06
C ASN A 100 12.46 2.24 2.90
N LYS A 101 12.72 3.35 3.56
CA LYS A 101 11.71 4.05 4.35
C LYS A 101 10.58 4.58 3.47
N ILE A 102 10.92 5.16 2.32
CA ILE A 102 9.92 5.62 1.34
C ILE A 102 9.08 4.46 0.85
N LEU A 103 9.67 3.31 0.55
CA LEU A 103 8.96 2.10 0.16
C LEU A 103 7.99 1.65 1.23
N GLU A 104 8.43 1.63 2.49
CA GLU A 104 7.59 1.24 3.63
C GLU A 104 6.40 2.17 3.82
N GLU A 105 6.57 3.44 3.56
CA GLU A 105 5.52 4.45 3.72
C GLU A 105 4.60 4.55 2.49
N SER A 106 5.14 4.32 1.29
CA SER A 106 4.41 4.53 0.04
C SER A 106 3.65 3.31 -0.46
N CYS A 107 4.09 2.10 -0.10
CA CYS A 107 3.47 0.86 -0.56
C CYS A 107 2.54 0.30 0.51
N LEU A 108 1.27 0.14 0.17
CA LEU A 108 0.24 -0.33 1.10
C LEU A 108 0.68 -1.60 1.84
N LEU A 109 1.18 -2.60 1.10
CA LEU A 109 1.57 -3.88 1.69
C LEU A 109 2.74 -3.77 2.66
N ASN A 110 3.58 -2.76 2.52
CA ASN A 110 4.76 -2.54 3.36
C ASN A 110 4.49 -1.65 4.56
N GLN A 111 3.34 -0.98 4.58
CA GLN A 111 2.99 -0.09 5.69
C GLN A 111 2.73 -0.87 6.97
N VAL A 112 3.08 -0.24 8.09
CA VAL A 112 2.68 -0.72 9.40
C VAL A 112 1.15 -0.61 9.51
N TYR A 113 0.52 -1.67 10.00
CA TYR A 113 -0.93 -1.70 10.18
C TYR A 113 -1.34 -0.69 11.26
N ILE A 114 -2.34 0.14 10.94
CA ILE A 114 -2.77 1.23 11.83
C ILE A 114 -3.33 0.76 13.17
N ARG A 115 -3.88 -0.46 13.22
CA ARG A 115 -4.48 -0.99 14.45
C ARG A 115 -3.51 -1.82 15.30
N ASP A 116 -2.39 -2.24 14.73
CA ASP A 116 -1.40 -3.04 15.43
C ASP A 116 -0.02 -2.81 14.81
N SER A 117 0.79 -2.01 15.48
CA SER A 117 2.11 -1.62 15.00
C SER A 117 3.12 -2.76 14.90
N LYS A 118 2.79 -3.93 15.42
CA LYS A 118 3.64 -5.13 15.32
C LYS A 118 3.48 -5.83 13.98
N LEU A 119 2.43 -5.48 13.23
CA LEU A 119 2.08 -6.11 11.96
C LEU A 119 2.23 -5.13 10.81
N LYS A 120 2.57 -5.65 9.65
CA LYS A 120 2.45 -4.94 8.38
C LYS A 120 1.16 -5.36 7.69
N VAL A 121 0.68 -4.55 6.77
CA VAL A 121 -0.52 -4.88 5.99
C VAL A 121 -0.36 -6.22 5.27
N GLU A 122 0.84 -6.50 4.76
CA GLU A 122 1.19 -7.78 4.13
C GLU A 122 0.93 -8.97 5.07
N ASP A 123 1.19 -8.82 6.36
CA ASP A 123 0.96 -9.87 7.35
C ASP A 123 -0.53 -10.21 7.46
N LEU A 124 -1.38 -9.19 7.42
CA LEU A 124 -2.84 -9.38 7.41
C LEU A 124 -3.29 -10.15 6.18
N LEU A 125 -2.76 -9.80 5.03
CA LEU A 125 -3.09 -10.47 3.77
C LEU A 125 -2.68 -11.94 3.82
N ASN A 126 -1.47 -12.22 4.28
CA ASN A 126 -0.95 -13.58 4.39
C ASN A 126 -1.76 -14.42 5.36
N GLU A 127 -2.18 -13.84 6.48
CA GLU A 127 -3.03 -14.50 7.45
C GLU A 127 -4.39 -14.85 6.85
N LEU A 128 -4.99 -13.93 6.11
CA LEU A 128 -6.27 -14.16 5.44
C LEU A 128 -6.16 -15.29 4.41
N VAL A 129 -5.12 -15.26 3.58
CA VAL A 129 -4.85 -16.29 2.58
C VAL A 129 -4.74 -17.67 3.26
N SER A 130 -4.04 -17.74 4.39
CA SER A 130 -3.90 -18.96 5.18
C SER A 130 -5.26 -19.48 5.69
N LYS A 131 -6.08 -18.59 6.22
CA LYS A 131 -7.39 -18.96 6.77
C LYS A 131 -8.37 -19.41 5.70
N LEU A 132 -8.42 -18.69 4.59
CA LEU A 132 -9.41 -18.96 3.53
C LEU A 132 -8.96 -20.07 2.58
N GLY A 133 -7.68 -20.37 2.53
CA GLY A 133 -7.16 -21.40 1.63
C GLY A 133 -7.14 -20.99 0.16
N GLU A 134 -7.40 -19.73 -0.14
CA GLU A 134 -7.38 -19.17 -1.50
C GLU A 134 -6.42 -18.02 -1.61
N ASN A 135 -5.92 -17.78 -2.81
CA ASN A 135 -5.17 -16.57 -3.11
C ASN A 135 -6.09 -15.35 -3.00
N VAL A 136 -5.61 -14.31 -2.38
CA VAL A 136 -6.28 -13.01 -2.27
C VAL A 136 -5.30 -11.94 -2.70
N LYS A 137 -5.77 -11.00 -3.49
CA LYS A 137 -4.93 -9.96 -4.05
C LYS A 137 -5.62 -8.60 -3.93
N ILE A 138 -4.89 -7.61 -3.43
CA ILE A 138 -5.31 -6.20 -3.52
C ILE A 138 -4.79 -5.71 -4.87
N SER A 139 -5.71 -5.44 -5.80
CA SER A 139 -5.32 -5.12 -7.19
C SER A 139 -5.06 -3.66 -7.42
N ARG A 140 -5.94 -2.81 -6.90
CA ARG A 140 -5.85 -1.36 -7.11
C ARG A 140 -6.74 -0.64 -6.13
N PHE A 141 -6.47 0.65 -5.97
CA PHE A 141 -7.34 1.54 -5.19
C PHE A 141 -7.25 2.96 -5.73
N VAL A 142 -8.25 3.77 -5.39
CA VAL A 142 -8.20 5.23 -5.54
C VAL A 142 -8.52 5.84 -4.19
N ARG A 143 -7.87 6.96 -3.89
CA ARG A 143 -8.12 7.73 -2.69
C ARG A 143 -8.29 9.19 -3.08
N TYR A 144 -9.43 9.74 -2.72
CA TYR A 144 -9.70 11.15 -2.90
C TYR A 144 -9.77 11.84 -1.54
N GLN A 145 -9.20 13.01 -1.48
CA GLN A 145 -9.27 13.87 -0.32
C GLN A 145 -9.58 15.29 -0.78
N ILE A 146 -10.49 15.95 -0.10
CA ILE A 146 -10.85 17.32 -0.43
C ILE A 146 -9.60 18.21 -0.35
N GLY A 147 -9.40 19.02 -1.37
CA GLY A 147 -8.32 19.99 -1.42
C GLY A 147 -7.06 19.53 -2.14
N GLU A 148 -6.95 18.25 -2.53
CA GLU A 148 -5.77 17.76 -3.23
C GLU A 148 -5.52 18.45 -4.57
N THR A 149 -6.59 18.86 -5.26
CA THR A 149 -6.48 19.52 -6.56
C THR A 149 -6.22 21.01 -6.48
N SER A 150 -6.47 21.63 -5.33
CA SER A 150 -6.37 23.08 -5.17
C SER A 150 -4.92 23.56 -4.97
N GLY A 151 -3.97 22.67 -4.81
CA GLY A 151 -2.55 23.01 -4.68
C GLY A 151 -1.79 23.08 -6.00
N ASN A 152 -2.45 22.82 -7.13
CA ASN A 152 -1.84 22.77 -8.45
C ASN A 152 -2.16 23.98 -9.35
N GLU A 153 -2.74 25.02 -8.80
CA GLU A 153 -3.03 26.26 -9.51
C GLU A 153 -1.92 27.29 -9.36
#